data_deb24ff9571669caf246a9df1df16843
#
_entry.id   deb24ff9571669caf246a9df1df16843
#
_cell.length_a   1.000
_cell.length_b   1.000
_cell.length_c   1.000
_cell.angle_alpha   90.00
_cell.angle_beta   90.00
_cell.angle_gamma   90.00
#
_symmetry.space_group_name_H-M   'P 1'
#
loop_
_entity.id
_entity.type
_entity.pdbx_description
1 polymer ?
#
loop_
_entity_poly.entity_id
_entity_poly.type
_entity_poly.pdbx_seq_one_letter_code
_entity_poly.pdbx_strand_id
1 'polypeptide(L)'
;LVGSEMCIRDRITADYPTGPVGNTAQNLLEAAEGEKLEWSSLYADFSGIAADEGFKDIATAFKMIAKVEEFHEWRYRKLLARVEDKMVFKREEPIKWQCRNCGFVHEGKTPPEKCPACLHPQAYFEIKKENY
;
A
#
# COMPACT_ATOMS: atom_id res chain seq x y z
N LEU A 1 21.84 3.70 34.53
CA LEU A 1 22.46 3.03 33.36
C LEU A 1 22.16 1.53 33.31
N VAL A 2 22.00 0.86 34.46
CA VAL A 2 21.69 -0.58 34.52
C VAL A 2 20.29 -0.87 33.95
N GLY A 3 19.34 0.02 34.15
CA GLY A 3 17.97 -0.12 33.63
C GLY A 3 17.87 -0.05 32.10
N SER A 4 18.70 0.77 31.44
CA SER A 4 18.65 0.91 29.98
C SER A 4 19.22 -0.31 29.24
N GLU A 5 20.23 -0.97 29.83
CA GLU A 5 20.79 -2.21 29.24
C GLU A 5 19.85 -3.42 29.42
N MET A 6 19.08 -3.46 30.50
CA MET A 6 18.05 -4.51 30.68
C MET A 6 16.93 -4.39 29.67
N CYS A 7 16.45 -3.19 29.36
CA CYS A 7 15.40 -2.97 28.35
C CYS A 7 15.81 -3.46 26.94
N ILE A 8 17.08 -3.34 26.57
CA ILE A 8 17.58 -3.80 25.27
C ILE A 8 17.60 -5.34 25.15
N ARG A 9 17.63 -6.06 26.28
CA ARG A 9 17.70 -7.54 26.34
C ARG A 9 16.39 -8.20 26.75
N ASP A 10 15.39 -7.41 27.11
CA ASP A 10 14.09 -7.93 27.52
C ASP A 10 13.36 -8.54 26.31
N ARG A 11 12.68 -9.65 26.60
CA ARG A 11 11.83 -10.31 25.60
C ARG A 11 10.49 -9.59 25.57
N ILE A 12 10.10 -9.11 24.39
CA ILE A 12 8.78 -8.55 24.15
C ILE A 12 7.89 -9.63 23.52
N THR A 13 6.70 -9.82 24.07
CA THR A 13 5.64 -10.61 23.46
C THR A 13 4.51 -9.68 23.11
N ALA A 14 4.06 -9.69 21.85
CA ALA A 14 2.96 -8.88 21.37
C ALA A 14 2.14 -9.67 20.36
N ASP A 15 0.85 -9.39 20.30
CA ASP A 15 -0.05 -9.92 19.29
C ASP A 15 -0.03 -8.99 18.07
N TYR A 16 0.14 -9.58 16.89
CA TYR A 16 0.10 -8.85 15.63
C TYR A 16 -1.11 -9.33 14.81
N PRO A 17 -1.98 -8.43 14.35
CA PRO A 17 -3.05 -8.79 13.45
C PRO A 17 -2.46 -9.28 12.12
N THR A 18 -2.78 -10.50 11.73
CA THR A 18 -2.38 -11.06 10.45
C THR A 18 -3.58 -11.64 9.73
N GLY A 19 -3.76 -11.25 8.47
CA GLY A 19 -4.77 -11.84 7.60
C GLY A 19 -4.26 -13.13 6.93
N PRO A 20 -5.16 -13.96 6.39
CA PRO A 20 -4.78 -15.13 5.62
C PRO A 20 -4.10 -14.72 4.31
N VAL A 21 -3.10 -15.50 3.89
CA VAL A 21 -2.51 -15.34 2.56
C VAL A 21 -3.36 -16.11 1.56
N GLY A 22 -3.91 -15.41 0.59
CA GLY A 22 -4.81 -15.94 -0.42
C GLY A 22 -4.45 -15.51 -1.86
N ASN A 23 -5.46 -15.41 -2.71
CA ASN A 23 -5.28 -14.84 -4.04
C ASN A 23 -5.09 -13.31 -3.98
N THR A 24 -4.80 -12.68 -5.13
CA THR A 24 -4.53 -11.23 -5.20
C THR A 24 -5.66 -10.37 -4.63
N ALA A 25 -6.93 -10.72 -4.90
CA ALA A 25 -8.06 -9.96 -4.40
C ALA A 25 -8.18 -10.08 -2.86
N GLN A 26 -8.04 -11.29 -2.34
CA GLN A 26 -8.03 -11.53 -0.89
C GLN A 26 -6.89 -10.77 -0.20
N ASN A 27 -5.67 -10.86 -0.74
CA ASN A 27 -4.52 -10.15 -0.15
C ASN A 27 -4.68 -8.63 -0.18
N LEU A 28 -5.30 -8.07 -1.23
CA LEU A 28 -5.59 -6.64 -1.30
C LEU A 28 -6.68 -6.22 -0.30
N LEU A 29 -7.68 -7.09 -0.08
CA LEU A 29 -8.71 -6.84 0.93
C LEU A 29 -8.11 -6.84 2.33
N GLU A 30 -7.33 -7.87 2.69
CA GLU A 30 -6.68 -7.99 4.00
C GLU A 30 -5.73 -6.80 4.26
N ALA A 31 -4.97 -6.38 3.24
CA ALA A 31 -4.14 -5.19 3.36
C ALA A 31 -4.99 -3.93 3.62
N ALA A 32 -6.11 -3.75 2.91
CA ALA A 32 -6.99 -2.61 3.14
C ALA A 32 -7.63 -2.61 4.54
N GLU A 33 -8.04 -3.78 5.05
CA GLU A 33 -8.60 -3.88 6.41
C GLU A 33 -7.53 -3.65 7.48
N GLY A 34 -6.28 -4.09 7.26
CA GLY A 34 -5.14 -3.79 8.14
C GLY A 34 -4.90 -2.28 8.25
N GLU A 35 -4.74 -1.59 7.13
CA GLU A 35 -4.55 -0.14 7.12
C GLU A 35 -5.73 0.60 7.78
N LYS A 36 -6.97 0.12 7.54
CA LYS A 36 -8.14 0.68 8.21
C LYS A 36 -8.06 0.57 9.73
N LEU A 37 -7.65 -0.58 10.25
CA LEU A 37 -7.46 -0.77 11.69
C LEU A 37 -6.39 0.20 12.22
N GLU A 38 -5.30 0.37 11.49
CA GLU A 38 -4.20 1.24 11.89
C GLU A 38 -4.64 2.70 11.99
N TRP A 39 -5.25 3.27 10.94
CA TRP A 39 -5.60 4.68 10.97
C TRP A 39 -6.83 4.98 11.83
N SER A 40 -7.83 4.10 11.87
CA SER A 40 -9.09 4.37 12.58
C SER A 40 -9.03 4.07 14.07
N SER A 41 -8.06 3.28 14.52
CA SER A 41 -7.95 2.83 15.91
C SER A 41 -6.52 2.98 16.44
N LEU A 42 -5.56 2.19 15.97
CA LEU A 42 -4.25 2.07 16.60
C LEU A 42 -3.51 3.41 16.71
N TYR A 43 -3.31 4.10 15.60
CA TYR A 43 -2.58 5.38 15.62
C TYR A 43 -3.37 6.51 16.26
N ALA A 44 -4.71 6.45 16.23
CA ALA A 44 -5.55 7.40 16.96
C ALA A 44 -5.36 7.25 18.48
N ASP A 45 -5.40 6.00 18.97
CA ASP A 45 -5.20 5.68 20.38
C ASP A 45 -3.77 6.02 20.82
N PHE A 46 -2.76 5.64 20.04
CA PHE A 46 -1.34 5.97 20.33
C PHE A 46 -1.10 7.48 20.39
N SER A 47 -1.75 8.25 19.49
CA SER A 47 -1.69 9.71 19.54
C SER A 47 -2.28 10.26 20.82
N GLY A 48 -3.41 9.72 21.28
CA GLY A 48 -4.04 10.10 22.55
C GLY A 48 -3.14 9.80 23.74
N ILE A 49 -2.65 8.58 23.85
CA ILE A 49 -1.76 8.14 24.95
C ILE A 49 -0.49 9.01 24.99
N ALA A 50 0.17 9.21 23.85
CA ALA A 50 1.37 10.03 23.79
C ALA A 50 1.12 11.49 24.23
N ALA A 51 -0.05 12.05 23.88
CA ALA A 51 -0.44 13.38 24.33
C ALA A 51 -0.64 13.45 25.84
N ASP A 52 -1.32 12.46 26.42
CA ASP A 52 -1.60 12.36 27.87
C ASP A 52 -0.30 12.18 28.67
N GLU A 53 0.66 11.44 28.13
CA GLU A 53 2.00 11.26 28.69
C GLU A 53 2.93 12.49 28.50
N GLY A 54 2.48 13.52 27.77
CA GLY A 54 3.22 14.75 27.53
C GLY A 54 4.15 14.73 26.31
N PHE A 55 4.15 13.67 25.51
CA PHE A 55 4.97 13.53 24.30
C PHE A 55 4.27 14.13 23.06
N LYS A 56 4.13 15.45 23.03
CA LYS A 56 3.35 16.17 22.01
C LYS A 56 3.83 15.94 20.57
N ASP A 57 5.14 15.85 20.36
CA ASP A 57 5.72 15.63 19.04
C ASP A 57 5.42 14.20 18.56
N ILE A 58 5.48 13.22 19.45
CA ILE A 58 5.13 11.82 19.15
C ILE A 58 3.63 11.69 18.87
N ALA A 59 2.78 12.34 19.67
CA ALA A 59 1.33 12.39 19.42
C ALA A 59 1.03 12.97 18.03
N THR A 60 1.72 14.05 17.66
CA THR A 60 1.58 14.65 16.33
C THR A 60 2.04 13.69 15.23
N ALA A 61 3.15 13.00 15.43
CA ALA A 61 3.66 12.01 14.47
C ALA A 61 2.63 10.89 14.24
N PHE A 62 2.09 10.27 15.30
CA PHE A 62 1.04 9.23 15.16
C PHE A 62 -0.19 9.75 14.43
N LYS A 63 -0.63 10.98 14.72
CA LYS A 63 -1.75 11.60 14.00
C LYS A 63 -1.48 11.80 12.50
N MET A 64 -0.23 12.11 12.12
CA MET A 64 0.14 12.26 10.72
C MET A 64 0.27 10.88 10.04
N ILE A 65 0.83 9.88 10.73
CA ILE A 65 0.88 8.51 10.23
C ILE A 65 -0.53 7.99 9.96
N ALA A 66 -1.48 8.15 10.87
CA ALA A 66 -2.88 7.76 10.64
C ALA A 66 -3.43 8.27 9.29
N LYS A 67 -3.10 9.51 8.90
CA LYS A 67 -3.53 10.05 7.60
C LYS A 67 -2.83 9.37 6.41
N VAL A 68 -1.62 8.88 6.59
CA VAL A 68 -0.91 8.11 5.55
C VAL A 68 -1.59 6.76 5.37
N GLU A 69 -1.94 6.07 6.46
CA GLU A 69 -2.59 4.74 6.41
C GLU A 69 -4.02 4.82 5.85
N GLU A 70 -4.75 5.92 6.12
CA GLU A 70 -6.03 6.20 5.45
C GLU A 70 -5.87 6.24 3.91
N PHE A 71 -4.80 6.85 3.42
CA PHE A 71 -4.49 6.89 1.99
C PHE A 71 -4.05 5.53 1.46
N HIS A 72 -3.32 4.73 2.25
CA HIS A 72 -2.95 3.35 1.89
C HIS A 72 -4.19 2.46 1.76
N GLU A 73 -5.13 2.52 2.70
CA GLU A 73 -6.43 1.82 2.59
C GLU A 73 -7.13 2.18 1.29
N TRP A 74 -7.29 3.47 1.00
CA TRP A 74 -7.91 3.93 -0.22
C TRP A 74 -7.23 3.34 -1.46
N ARG A 75 -5.90 3.30 -1.49
CA ARG A 75 -5.11 2.76 -2.58
C ARG A 75 -5.34 1.26 -2.78
N TYR A 76 -5.32 0.48 -1.69
CA TYR A 76 -5.59 -0.97 -1.75
C TYR A 76 -7.01 -1.26 -2.23
N ARG A 77 -8.01 -0.53 -1.76
CA ARG A 77 -9.40 -0.69 -2.24
C ARG A 77 -9.55 -0.34 -3.72
N LYS A 78 -8.85 0.67 -4.23
CA LYS A 78 -8.82 0.99 -5.66
C LYS A 78 -8.17 -0.10 -6.50
N LEU A 79 -7.11 -0.72 -5.99
CA LEU A 79 -6.46 -1.85 -6.65
C LEU A 79 -7.36 -3.09 -6.63
N LEU A 80 -8.01 -3.38 -5.50
CA LEU A 80 -8.97 -4.46 -5.35
C LEU A 80 -10.12 -4.35 -6.38
N ALA A 81 -10.76 -3.20 -6.43
CA ALA A 81 -11.83 -2.96 -7.41
C ALA A 81 -11.36 -3.22 -8.86
N ARG A 82 -10.14 -2.80 -9.22
CA ARG A 82 -9.60 -3.09 -10.56
C ARG A 82 -9.38 -4.57 -10.83
N VAL A 83 -9.01 -5.36 -9.82
CA VAL A 83 -8.84 -6.81 -9.94
C VAL A 83 -10.22 -7.48 -10.14
N GLU A 84 -11.19 -7.11 -9.31
CA GLU A 84 -12.56 -7.65 -9.35
C GLU A 84 -13.28 -7.31 -10.66
N ASP A 85 -13.14 -6.07 -11.13
CA ASP A 85 -13.73 -5.58 -12.39
C ASP A 85 -12.95 -6.03 -13.64
N LYS A 86 -11.82 -6.77 -13.47
CA LYS A 86 -10.91 -7.17 -14.56
C LYS A 86 -10.36 -5.98 -15.36
N MET A 87 -10.14 -4.86 -14.68
CA MET A 87 -9.68 -3.59 -15.25
C MET A 87 -8.19 -3.30 -15.00
N VAL A 88 -7.40 -4.28 -14.55
CA VAL A 88 -5.96 -4.08 -14.29
C VAL A 88 -5.25 -3.61 -15.56
N PHE A 89 -5.46 -4.29 -16.70
CA PHE A 89 -4.88 -3.98 -18.00
C PHE A 89 -5.93 -3.51 -19.01
N LYS A 90 -7.01 -2.86 -18.55
CA LYS A 90 -8.07 -2.35 -19.41
C LYS A 90 -8.50 -0.96 -18.99
N ARG A 91 -8.84 -0.12 -19.97
CA ARG A 91 -9.44 1.21 -19.77
C ARG A 91 -10.58 1.40 -20.74
N GLU A 92 -11.52 2.27 -20.39
CA GLU A 92 -12.64 2.62 -21.26
C GLU A 92 -12.18 3.41 -22.47
N GLU A 93 -11.25 4.34 -22.26
CA GLU A 93 -10.62 5.13 -23.32
C GLU A 93 -9.17 4.69 -23.58
N PRO A 94 -8.64 4.93 -24.80
CA PRO A 94 -7.24 4.70 -25.08
C PRO A 94 -6.34 5.53 -24.19
N ILE A 95 -5.32 4.90 -23.62
CA ILE A 95 -4.28 5.56 -22.81
C ILE A 95 -2.90 5.08 -23.24
N LYS A 96 -1.87 5.79 -22.80
CA LYS A 96 -0.48 5.37 -22.99
C LYS A 96 -0.07 4.37 -21.92
N TRP A 97 0.33 3.17 -22.35
CA TRP A 97 0.91 2.11 -21.55
C TRP A 97 2.42 2.07 -21.80
N GLN A 98 3.20 1.95 -20.74
CA GLN A 98 4.67 1.87 -20.82
C GLN A 98 5.16 0.54 -20.27
N CYS A 99 6.02 -0.13 -21.03
CA CYS A 99 6.72 -1.33 -20.55
C CYS A 99 7.80 -0.92 -19.54
N ARG A 100 7.69 -1.40 -18.30
CA ARG A 100 8.64 -1.10 -17.22
C ARG A 100 10.04 -1.66 -17.45
N ASN A 101 10.19 -2.66 -18.35
CA ASN A 101 11.49 -3.24 -18.66
C ASN A 101 12.28 -2.40 -19.67
N CYS A 102 11.67 -2.01 -20.79
CA CYS A 102 12.40 -1.40 -21.90
C CYS A 102 11.94 0.03 -22.26
N GLY A 103 10.88 0.53 -21.63
CA GLY A 103 10.34 1.87 -21.90
C GLY A 103 9.43 1.95 -23.15
N PHE A 104 9.19 0.86 -23.89
CA PHE A 104 8.28 0.87 -25.03
C PHE A 104 6.91 1.40 -24.64
N VAL A 105 6.36 2.33 -25.42
CA VAL A 105 5.05 2.94 -25.20
C VAL A 105 4.04 2.45 -26.23
N HIS A 106 2.90 2.00 -25.76
CA HIS A 106 1.75 1.60 -26.55
C HIS A 106 0.54 2.48 -26.21
N GLU A 107 -0.21 2.92 -27.20
CA GLU A 107 -1.46 3.64 -27.00
C GLU A 107 -2.65 2.75 -27.36
N GLY A 108 -3.57 2.57 -26.42
CA GLY A 108 -4.73 1.71 -26.59
C GLY A 108 -5.52 1.51 -25.31
N LYS A 109 -6.68 0.87 -25.43
CA LYS A 109 -7.52 0.52 -24.26
C LYS A 109 -6.90 -0.59 -23.40
N THR A 110 -6.03 -1.40 -24.01
CA THR A 110 -5.29 -2.48 -23.34
C THR A 110 -3.85 -2.48 -23.86
N PRO A 111 -2.86 -2.78 -23.01
CA PRO A 111 -1.50 -3.01 -23.50
C PRO A 111 -1.42 -4.37 -24.21
N PRO A 112 -0.43 -4.57 -25.10
CA PRO A 112 -0.23 -5.85 -25.76
C PRO A 112 0.07 -6.98 -24.76
N GLU A 113 -0.33 -8.21 -25.08
CA GLU A 113 -0.06 -9.40 -24.26
C GLU A 113 1.45 -9.65 -24.06
N LYS A 114 2.23 -9.23 -25.06
CA LYS A 114 3.69 -9.32 -25.05
C LYS A 114 4.27 -8.04 -25.63
N CYS A 115 5.27 -7.48 -24.95
CA CYS A 115 5.97 -6.29 -25.42
C CYS A 115 6.67 -6.57 -26.77
N PRO A 116 6.39 -5.79 -27.84
CA PRO A 116 7.00 -6.06 -29.14
C PRO A 116 8.50 -5.74 -29.19
N ALA A 117 9.01 -4.94 -28.26
CA ALA A 117 10.42 -4.56 -28.22
C ALA A 117 11.29 -5.54 -27.41
N CYS A 118 10.80 -6.04 -26.27
CA CYS A 118 11.60 -6.84 -25.34
C CYS A 118 10.97 -8.18 -24.93
N LEU A 119 9.81 -8.52 -25.50
CA LEU A 119 9.11 -9.78 -25.37
C LEU A 119 8.60 -10.10 -23.93
N HIS A 120 8.70 -9.16 -22.99
CA HIS A 120 8.14 -9.33 -21.66
C HIS A 120 6.61 -9.37 -21.70
N PRO A 121 5.97 -10.13 -20.79
CA PRO A 121 4.52 -10.28 -20.77
C PRO A 121 3.80 -8.99 -20.37
N GLN A 122 2.48 -8.95 -20.61
CA GLN A 122 1.60 -7.81 -20.31
C GLN A 122 1.74 -7.26 -18.88
N ALA A 123 2.08 -8.14 -17.92
CA ALA A 123 2.32 -7.75 -16.53
C ALA A 123 3.45 -6.72 -16.33
N TYR A 124 4.28 -6.51 -17.33
CA TYR A 124 5.32 -5.47 -17.33
C TYR A 124 4.82 -4.10 -17.76
N PHE A 125 3.59 -3.98 -18.23
CA PHE A 125 3.04 -2.69 -18.60
C PHE A 125 2.40 -1.97 -17.42
N GLU A 126 2.60 -0.66 -17.37
CA GLU A 126 1.92 0.26 -16.46
C GLU A 126 1.38 1.46 -17.24
N ILE A 127 0.52 2.24 -16.63
CA ILE A 127 0.09 3.52 -17.20
C ILE A 127 1.30 4.45 -17.26
N LYS A 128 1.60 4.99 -18.45
CA LYS A 128 2.68 5.96 -18.61
C LYS A 128 2.38 7.21 -17.77
N LYS A 129 3.31 7.57 -16.91
CA LYS A 129 3.29 8.81 -16.13
C LYS A 129 4.37 9.74 -16.63
N GLU A 130 4.07 11.03 -16.65
CA GLU A 130 5.02 12.10 -16.93
C GLU A 130 5.02 13.02 -15.70
N ASN A 131 5.97 12.81 -14.81
CA ASN A 131 6.09 13.51 -13.53
C ASN A 131 7.43 14.23 -13.34
N TYR A 132 8.00 14.68 -14.44
CA TYR A 132 9.28 15.43 -14.52
C TYR A 132 9.06 16.77 -15.21
#